data_7ab7969bf52b179a55b54b082559480f
#
_entry.id   7ab7969bf52b179a55b54b082559480f
#
_cell.length_a   1.000
_cell.length_b   1.000
_cell.length_c   1.000
_cell.angle_alpha   90.00
_cell.angle_beta   90.00
_cell.angle_gamma   90.00
#
_symmetry.space_group_name_H-M   'P 1'
#
loop_
_entity.id
_entity.type
_entity.pdbx_description
1 polymer ?
#
loop_
_entity_poly.entity_id
_entity_poly.type
_entity_poly.pdbx_seq_one_letter_code
_entity_poly.pdbx_strand_id
1 'polypeptide(L)'
;MSQLLIFAAILLTACSDSEQSSFEVDQIVGKWRDSSKKHAYFEQWTKDDSTYYGNGFVMAEDDTVFIENLKIDREKGFLFYYAQVHNQNEGDAVPFKEEENCASKITFSNHNHEFPQHITYEILSDSAMHVVVDGEEYGKYRKLEFDFRKIE
;
A
#
# COMPACT_ATOMS: atom_id res chain seq x y z
N MET A 1 20.22 29.71 35.54
CA MET A 1 20.06 28.36 34.92
C MET A 1 19.04 28.48 33.80
N SER A 2 19.54 28.47 32.57
CA SER A 2 18.70 28.69 31.36
C SER A 2 18.27 27.31 30.85
N GLN A 3 16.96 27.05 30.79
CA GLN A 3 16.39 25.85 30.20
C GLN A 3 16.31 26.02 28.69
N LEU A 4 17.08 25.25 27.97
CA LEU A 4 17.04 25.17 26.52
C LEU A 4 15.87 24.26 26.11
N LEU A 5 14.77 24.84 25.63
CA LEU A 5 13.65 24.11 25.04
C LEU A 5 14.05 23.65 23.63
N ILE A 6 14.32 22.37 23.47
CA ILE A 6 14.51 21.74 22.16
C ILE A 6 13.13 21.52 21.55
N PHE A 7 12.74 22.34 20.57
CA PHE A 7 11.60 22.08 19.70
C PHE A 7 11.99 21.00 18.70
N ALA A 8 11.48 19.80 18.87
CA ALA A 8 11.52 18.77 17.84
C ALA A 8 10.55 19.19 16.72
N ALA A 9 11.07 19.65 15.60
CA ALA A 9 10.30 19.90 14.39
C ALA A 9 9.92 18.53 13.79
N ILE A 10 8.64 18.18 13.89
CA ILE A 10 8.06 17.06 13.13
C ILE A 10 7.96 17.57 11.69
N LEU A 11 8.86 17.10 10.83
CA LEU A 11 8.77 17.28 9.38
C LEU A 11 7.61 16.42 8.87
N LEU A 12 6.44 17.03 8.75
CA LEU A 12 5.36 16.50 7.93
C LEU A 12 5.84 16.67 6.47
N THR A 13 6.28 15.60 5.84
CA THR A 13 6.52 15.55 4.40
C THR A 13 5.18 15.51 3.67
N ALA A 14 4.49 16.63 3.62
CA ALA A 14 3.42 16.84 2.66
C ALA A 14 4.02 16.91 1.26
N CYS A 15 3.37 16.33 0.25
CA CYS A 15 3.75 16.51 -1.15
C CYS A 15 3.85 18.01 -1.45
N SER A 16 5.02 18.52 -1.85
CA SER A 16 5.21 19.94 -2.14
C SER A 16 4.75 20.27 -3.56
N ASP A 17 4.11 21.44 -3.76
CA ASP A 17 3.48 21.93 -5.00
C ASP A 17 4.46 22.35 -6.12
N SER A 18 5.59 21.66 -6.32
CA SER A 18 6.48 21.90 -7.46
C SER A 18 6.34 20.80 -8.49
N GLU A 19 5.75 21.10 -9.67
CA GLU A 19 5.55 20.18 -10.82
C GLU A 19 5.38 18.71 -10.38
N GLN A 20 4.20 18.42 -9.82
CA GLN A 20 3.94 17.18 -9.12
C GLN A 20 3.86 16.04 -10.14
N SER A 21 4.98 15.34 -10.34
CA SER A 21 4.96 14.06 -11.04
C SER A 21 4.07 13.09 -10.26
N SER A 22 3.18 12.39 -10.98
CA SER A 22 2.33 11.36 -10.41
C SER A 22 3.15 10.11 -10.09
N PHE A 23 2.63 9.27 -9.19
CA PHE A 23 3.17 7.96 -8.90
C PHE A 23 3.15 7.08 -10.16
N GLU A 24 4.32 6.54 -10.48
CA GLU A 24 4.44 5.60 -11.60
C GLU A 24 4.22 4.18 -11.08
N VAL A 25 3.07 3.58 -11.41
CA VAL A 25 2.69 2.24 -10.94
C VAL A 25 3.68 1.17 -11.38
N ASP A 26 4.44 1.38 -12.46
CA ASP A 26 5.51 0.48 -12.89
C ASP A 26 6.58 0.22 -11.81
N GLN A 27 6.73 1.13 -10.84
CA GLN A 27 7.70 1.00 -9.75
C GLN A 27 7.40 -0.19 -8.82
N ILE A 28 6.12 -0.58 -8.67
CA ILE A 28 5.75 -1.72 -7.83
C ILE A 28 5.85 -3.07 -8.57
N VAL A 29 6.08 -3.07 -9.88
CA VAL A 29 6.17 -4.33 -10.66
C VAL A 29 7.37 -5.14 -10.21
N GLY A 30 7.14 -6.43 -9.94
CA GLY A 30 8.13 -7.40 -9.48
C GLY A 30 7.66 -8.19 -8.28
N LYS A 31 8.58 -8.87 -7.61
CA LYS A 31 8.32 -9.65 -6.41
C LYS A 31 8.95 -9.00 -5.19
N TRP A 32 8.16 -8.90 -4.15
CA TRP A 32 8.50 -8.19 -2.92
C TRP A 32 8.28 -9.07 -1.70
N ARG A 33 9.13 -8.89 -0.68
CA ARG A 33 9.06 -9.63 0.56
C ARG A 33 9.29 -8.73 1.76
N ASP A 34 8.41 -8.80 2.74
CA ASP A 34 8.64 -8.29 4.10
C ASP A 34 8.96 -9.46 5.03
N SER A 35 10.13 -9.44 5.65
CA SER A 35 10.59 -10.42 6.62
C SER A 35 10.73 -9.84 8.03
N SER A 36 10.24 -8.62 8.26
CA SER A 36 10.35 -7.93 9.55
C SER A 36 9.45 -8.53 10.63
N LYS A 37 8.45 -9.35 10.22
CA LYS A 37 7.44 -9.95 11.09
C LYS A 37 7.68 -11.46 11.28
N LYS A 38 6.90 -12.06 12.20
CA LYS A 38 6.96 -13.51 12.49
C LYS A 38 6.73 -14.36 11.23
N HIS A 39 5.82 -13.94 10.36
CA HIS A 39 5.53 -14.58 9.10
C HIS A 39 5.97 -13.67 7.96
N ALA A 40 6.47 -14.25 6.88
CA ALA A 40 6.87 -13.48 5.71
C ALA A 40 5.63 -13.07 4.90
N TYR A 41 5.55 -11.79 4.58
CA TYR A 41 4.56 -11.22 3.67
C TYR A 41 5.18 -11.04 2.30
N PHE A 42 4.40 -11.31 1.27
CA PHE A 42 4.82 -11.19 -0.11
C PHE A 42 3.79 -10.42 -0.90
N GLU A 43 4.27 -9.63 -1.84
CA GLU A 43 3.48 -9.12 -2.95
C GLU A 43 4.19 -9.43 -4.27
N GLN A 44 3.42 -9.80 -5.27
CA GLN A 44 3.92 -9.99 -6.62
C GLN A 44 3.03 -9.20 -7.57
N TRP A 45 3.64 -8.33 -8.37
CA TRP A 45 2.96 -7.49 -9.33
C TRP A 45 3.46 -7.74 -10.75
N THR A 46 2.54 -7.82 -11.70
CA THR A 46 2.78 -7.91 -13.13
C THR A 46 1.97 -6.85 -13.85
N LYS A 47 2.43 -6.44 -15.03
CA LYS A 47 1.72 -5.50 -15.89
C LYS A 47 1.25 -6.22 -17.15
N ASP A 48 -0.01 -5.97 -17.54
CA ASP A 48 -0.58 -6.38 -18.81
C ASP A 48 -1.28 -5.17 -19.44
N ASP A 49 -0.71 -4.66 -20.53
CA ASP A 49 -1.10 -3.40 -21.16
C ASP A 49 -1.08 -2.23 -20.15
N SER A 50 -2.22 -1.66 -19.80
CA SER A 50 -2.37 -0.55 -18.86
C SER A 50 -2.82 -0.99 -17.46
N THR A 51 -3.09 -2.28 -17.27
CA THR A 51 -3.59 -2.86 -16.02
C THR A 51 -2.49 -3.59 -15.27
N TYR A 52 -2.48 -3.46 -13.95
CA TYR A 52 -1.54 -4.14 -13.07
C TYR A 52 -2.28 -5.19 -12.26
N TYR A 53 -1.76 -6.40 -12.27
CA TYR A 53 -2.29 -7.53 -11.52
C TYR A 53 -1.32 -7.93 -10.44
N GLY A 54 -1.81 -8.09 -9.22
CA GLY A 54 -1.01 -8.45 -8.07
C GLY A 54 -1.60 -9.61 -7.28
N ASN A 55 -0.74 -10.22 -6.48
CA ASN A 55 -1.14 -11.16 -5.44
C ASN A 55 -0.40 -10.79 -4.15
N GLY A 56 -1.17 -10.59 -3.07
CA GLY A 56 -0.64 -10.51 -1.72
C GLY A 56 -0.77 -11.87 -1.04
N PHE A 57 0.25 -12.35 -0.35
CA PHE A 57 0.17 -13.62 0.38
C PHE A 57 1.09 -13.67 1.58
N VAL A 58 0.70 -14.48 2.54
CA VAL A 58 1.46 -14.74 3.78
C VAL A 58 1.89 -16.20 3.81
N MET A 59 3.16 -16.44 4.09
CA MET A 59 3.69 -17.78 4.32
C MET A 59 4.02 -17.97 5.80
N ALA A 60 3.52 -19.07 6.37
CA ALA A 60 3.90 -19.57 7.67
C ALA A 60 4.58 -20.92 7.48
N GLU A 61 5.89 -20.97 7.77
CA GLU A 61 6.75 -22.12 7.42
C GLU A 61 6.70 -22.35 5.90
N ASP A 62 6.24 -23.51 5.44
CA ASP A 62 6.13 -23.87 4.02
C ASP A 62 4.69 -23.75 3.48
N ASP A 63 3.74 -23.29 4.30
CA ASP A 63 2.33 -23.18 3.92
C ASP A 63 1.92 -21.74 3.64
N THR A 64 1.15 -21.53 2.57
CA THR A 64 0.47 -20.26 2.31
C THR A 64 -0.81 -20.19 3.15
N VAL A 65 -0.84 -19.25 4.11
CA VAL A 65 -1.95 -19.13 5.08
C VAL A 65 -2.94 -18.01 4.75
N PHE A 66 -2.61 -17.13 3.81
CA PHE A 66 -3.48 -16.06 3.35
C PHE A 66 -3.13 -15.71 1.90
N ILE A 67 -4.14 -15.44 1.07
CA ILE A 67 -3.98 -14.99 -0.33
C ILE A 67 -5.05 -13.96 -0.63
N GLU A 68 -4.64 -12.87 -1.29
CA GLU A 68 -5.53 -11.90 -1.91
C GLU A 68 -5.12 -11.65 -3.37
N ASN A 69 -6.10 -11.42 -4.23
CA ASN A 69 -5.90 -10.95 -5.58
C ASN A 69 -6.01 -9.44 -5.61
N LEU A 70 -5.08 -8.79 -6.28
CA LEU A 70 -4.95 -7.35 -6.35
C LEU A 70 -5.01 -6.90 -7.81
N LYS A 71 -5.58 -5.73 -8.05
CA LYS A 71 -5.56 -5.09 -9.37
C LYS A 71 -5.44 -3.58 -9.22
N ILE A 72 -4.61 -2.94 -10.04
CA ILE A 72 -4.64 -1.48 -10.22
C ILE A 72 -4.98 -1.21 -11.67
N ASP A 73 -6.00 -0.37 -11.88
CA ASP A 73 -6.49 0.01 -13.20
C ASP A 73 -6.86 1.48 -13.23
N ARG A 74 -6.89 2.08 -14.44
CA ARG A 74 -7.26 3.48 -14.63
C ARG A 74 -8.68 3.58 -15.17
N GLU A 75 -9.55 4.24 -14.42
CA GLU A 75 -10.94 4.46 -14.81
C GLU A 75 -11.29 5.94 -14.71
N LYS A 76 -11.83 6.52 -15.80
CA LYS A 76 -12.24 7.93 -15.87
C LYS A 76 -11.16 8.94 -15.40
N GLY A 77 -9.89 8.61 -15.65
CA GLY A 77 -8.75 9.46 -15.31
C GLY A 77 -8.14 9.23 -13.92
N PHE A 78 -8.75 8.41 -13.07
CA PHE A 78 -8.26 8.07 -11.73
C PHE A 78 -7.73 6.64 -11.69
N LEU A 79 -6.74 6.39 -10.83
CA LEU A 79 -6.33 5.03 -10.49
C LEU A 79 -7.29 4.44 -9.44
N PHE A 80 -7.60 3.17 -9.63
CA PHE A 80 -8.34 2.36 -8.66
C PHE A 80 -7.52 1.13 -8.29
N TYR A 81 -7.46 0.87 -7.00
CA TYR A 81 -6.92 -0.36 -6.44
C TYR A 81 -8.09 -1.27 -6.05
N TYR A 82 -8.01 -2.52 -6.44
CA TYR A 82 -9.01 -3.54 -6.13
C TYR A 82 -8.36 -4.63 -5.28
N ALA A 83 -8.94 -4.93 -4.14
CA ALA A 83 -8.54 -6.04 -3.28
C ALA A 83 -9.64 -7.10 -3.24
N GLN A 84 -9.30 -8.36 -3.49
CA GLN A 84 -10.22 -9.48 -3.46
C GLN A 84 -9.67 -10.61 -2.59
N VAL A 85 -10.38 -10.90 -1.50
CA VAL A 85 -10.10 -12.03 -0.62
C VAL A 85 -11.24 -13.03 -0.75
N HIS A 86 -10.93 -14.27 -1.13
CA HIS A 86 -11.93 -15.27 -1.53
C HIS A 86 -13.03 -15.54 -0.49
N ASN A 87 -12.72 -15.43 0.79
CA ASN A 87 -13.65 -15.68 1.90
C ASN A 87 -14.13 -14.41 2.62
N GLN A 88 -13.96 -13.25 2.01
CA GLN A 88 -14.44 -11.96 2.50
C GLN A 88 -15.29 -11.28 1.41
N ASN A 89 -16.19 -10.37 1.80
CA ASN A 89 -17.04 -9.60 0.90
C ASN A 89 -17.75 -10.44 -0.18
N GLU A 90 -18.21 -11.66 0.19
CA GLU A 90 -18.84 -12.63 -0.73
C GLU A 90 -17.94 -13.06 -1.91
N GLY A 91 -16.63 -12.81 -1.81
CA GLY A 91 -15.64 -13.03 -2.87
C GLY A 91 -15.54 -11.89 -3.88
N ASP A 92 -16.25 -10.79 -3.68
CA ASP A 92 -16.20 -9.62 -4.55
C ASP A 92 -14.95 -8.77 -4.29
N ALA A 93 -14.42 -8.15 -5.35
CA ALA A 93 -13.32 -7.21 -5.25
C ALA A 93 -13.81 -5.86 -4.69
N VAL A 94 -13.11 -5.36 -3.69
CA VAL A 94 -13.39 -4.06 -3.07
C VAL A 94 -12.56 -2.98 -3.76
N PRO A 95 -13.19 -1.92 -4.33
CA PRO A 95 -12.47 -0.82 -4.96
C PRO A 95 -12.02 0.23 -3.95
N PHE A 96 -10.81 0.74 -4.14
CA PHE A 96 -10.26 1.91 -3.45
C PHE A 96 -9.79 2.90 -4.52
N LYS A 97 -10.25 4.15 -4.44
CA LYS A 97 -9.90 5.20 -5.41
C LYS A 97 -8.65 5.95 -4.95
N GLU A 98 -7.81 6.38 -5.90
CA GLU A 98 -6.70 7.27 -5.58
C GLU A 98 -7.20 8.55 -4.90
N GLU A 99 -6.58 8.93 -3.78
CA GLU A 99 -6.87 10.12 -3.00
C GLU A 99 -5.66 11.05 -2.91
N GLU A 100 -4.47 10.49 -2.69
CA GLU A 100 -3.20 11.20 -2.73
C GLU A 100 -2.28 10.52 -3.74
N ASN A 101 -1.68 11.31 -4.63
CA ASN A 101 -0.84 10.79 -5.70
C ASN A 101 0.31 11.77 -5.97
N CYS A 102 1.53 11.38 -5.62
CA CYS A 102 2.76 12.13 -5.91
C CYS A 102 3.90 11.16 -6.25
N ALA A 103 5.01 11.64 -6.79
CA ALA A 103 6.06 10.84 -7.43
C ALA A 103 6.48 9.55 -6.70
N SER A 104 6.61 9.62 -5.37
CA SER A 104 7.07 8.48 -4.57
C SER A 104 5.97 7.80 -3.77
N LYS A 105 4.75 8.37 -3.72
CA LYS A 105 3.69 7.90 -2.84
C LYS A 105 2.32 7.98 -3.50
N ILE A 106 1.52 6.94 -3.30
CA ILE A 106 0.10 6.92 -3.67
C ILE A 106 -0.72 6.34 -2.53
N THR A 107 -1.86 6.98 -2.23
CA THR A 107 -2.85 6.48 -1.28
C THR A 107 -4.16 6.20 -2.02
N PHE A 108 -4.66 5.00 -1.86
CA PHE A 108 -5.98 4.57 -2.31
C PHE A 108 -6.93 4.51 -1.13
N SER A 109 -8.16 5.01 -1.29
CA SER A 109 -9.11 5.16 -0.19
C SER A 109 -10.50 4.62 -0.53
N ASN A 110 -11.13 3.99 0.46
CA ASN A 110 -12.54 3.65 0.47
C ASN A 110 -13.12 3.93 1.87
N HIS A 111 -13.61 5.15 2.09
CA HIS A 111 -14.11 5.61 3.39
C HIS A 111 -15.40 4.89 3.86
N ASN A 112 -16.06 4.15 2.95
CA ASN A 112 -17.26 3.38 3.28
C ASN A 112 -16.97 1.91 3.60
N HIS A 113 -15.72 1.47 3.40
CA HIS A 113 -15.28 0.12 3.76
C HIS A 113 -15.04 0.05 5.27
N GLU A 114 -15.17 -1.15 5.85
CA GLU A 114 -14.76 -1.37 7.24
C GLU A 114 -13.23 -1.20 7.35
N PHE A 115 -12.47 -2.13 7.80
CA PHE A 115 -11.01 -2.06 7.74
C PHE A 115 -10.49 -2.91 6.55
N PRO A 116 -9.53 -2.40 5.75
CA PRO A 116 -8.93 -1.07 5.76
C PRO A 116 -9.77 -0.01 5.03
N GLN A 117 -9.52 1.27 5.30
CA GLN A 117 -10.05 2.40 4.55
C GLN A 117 -9.01 3.06 3.65
N HIS A 118 -7.71 2.91 3.99
CA HIS A 118 -6.60 3.44 3.21
C HIS A 118 -5.55 2.36 2.95
N ILE A 119 -4.97 2.40 1.75
CA ILE A 119 -3.84 1.58 1.32
C ILE A 119 -2.84 2.53 0.69
N THR A 120 -1.68 2.69 1.31
CA THR A 120 -0.64 3.62 0.87
C THR A 120 0.61 2.86 0.45
N TYR A 121 1.11 3.12 -0.76
CA TYR A 121 2.40 2.67 -1.26
C TYR A 121 3.36 3.84 -1.27
N GLU A 122 4.54 3.68 -0.71
CA GLU A 122 5.64 4.65 -0.76
C GLU A 122 6.91 3.95 -1.26
N ILE A 123 7.43 4.43 -2.39
CA ILE A 123 8.69 3.92 -2.96
C ILE A 123 9.86 4.63 -2.29
N LEU A 124 10.69 3.86 -1.62
CA LEU A 124 11.88 4.35 -0.93
C LEU A 124 13.13 4.26 -1.82
N SER A 125 13.17 3.27 -2.73
CA SER A 125 14.21 3.07 -3.74
C SER A 125 13.76 2.01 -4.75
N ASP A 126 14.54 1.74 -5.79
CA ASP A 126 14.27 0.69 -6.80
C ASP A 126 14.10 -0.73 -6.20
N SER A 127 14.53 -0.93 -4.95
CA SER A 127 14.51 -2.22 -4.26
C SER A 127 13.83 -2.19 -2.90
N ALA A 128 13.19 -1.07 -2.54
CA ALA A 128 12.53 -0.91 -1.25
C ALA A 128 11.24 -0.10 -1.38
N MET A 129 10.17 -0.61 -0.81
CA MET A 129 8.91 0.12 -0.65
C MET A 129 8.33 -0.09 0.75
N HIS A 130 7.62 0.93 1.22
CA HIS A 130 6.86 0.88 2.46
C HIS A 130 5.36 0.89 2.11
N VAL A 131 4.61 -0.05 2.68
CA VAL A 131 3.17 -0.14 2.47
C VAL A 131 2.46 0.00 3.80
N VAL A 132 1.47 0.88 3.85
CA VAL A 132 0.64 1.12 5.02
C VAL A 132 -0.81 0.79 4.67
N VAL A 133 -1.43 0.02 5.53
CA VAL A 133 -2.85 -0.34 5.44
C VAL A 133 -3.50 0.11 6.74
N ASP A 134 -4.43 1.06 6.69
CA ASP A 134 -5.00 1.63 7.89
C ASP A 134 -6.49 1.96 7.79
N GLY A 135 -7.08 2.31 8.93
CA GLY A 135 -8.48 2.70 9.04
C GLY A 135 -9.04 2.46 10.43
N GLU A 136 -10.35 2.65 10.56
CA GLU A 136 -11.09 2.30 11.77
C GLU A 136 -11.57 0.84 11.71
N GLU A 137 -11.37 0.11 12.81
CA GLU A 137 -11.92 -1.22 13.01
C GLU A 137 -12.61 -1.26 14.38
N TYR A 138 -13.93 -1.47 14.40
CA TYR A 138 -14.77 -1.42 15.62
C TYR A 138 -14.59 -0.13 16.45
N GLY A 139 -14.54 1.03 15.77
CA GLY A 139 -14.39 2.35 16.42
C GLY A 139 -12.99 2.64 16.97
N LYS A 140 -11.98 1.87 16.55
CA LYS A 140 -10.59 2.08 16.92
C LYS A 140 -9.70 2.16 15.69
N TYR A 141 -8.84 3.15 15.63
CA TYR A 141 -7.83 3.23 14.58
C TYR A 141 -6.87 2.05 14.66
N ARG A 142 -6.67 1.41 13.52
CA ARG A 142 -5.74 0.31 13.31
C ARG A 142 -4.83 0.61 12.14
N LYS A 143 -3.57 0.19 12.25
CA LYS A 143 -2.54 0.36 11.22
C LYS A 143 -1.71 -0.91 11.11
N LEU A 144 -1.46 -1.33 9.87
CA LEU A 144 -0.50 -2.38 9.53
C LEU A 144 0.55 -1.76 8.61
N GLU A 145 1.81 -2.06 8.85
CA GLU A 145 2.94 -1.54 8.09
C GLU A 145 3.79 -2.70 7.56
N PHE A 146 4.26 -2.58 6.33
CA PHE A 146 5.08 -3.57 5.65
C PHE A 146 6.30 -2.88 5.03
N ASP A 147 7.49 -3.39 5.34
CA ASP A 147 8.76 -2.93 4.80
C ASP A 147 9.26 -3.93 3.76
N PHE A 148 8.78 -3.76 2.53
CA PHE A 148 9.08 -4.66 1.44
C PHE A 148 10.46 -4.43 0.84
N ARG A 149 11.15 -5.54 0.54
CA ARG A 149 12.37 -5.59 -0.26
C ARG A 149 12.11 -6.37 -1.53
N LYS A 150 12.57 -5.83 -2.65
CA LYS A 150 12.46 -6.49 -3.96
C LYS A 150 13.34 -7.72 -3.98
N ILE A 151 12.80 -8.84 -4.45
CA ILE A 151 13.50 -10.13 -4.54
C ILE A 151 13.64 -10.59 -6.00
N GLU A 152 12.81 -10.09 -6.92
CA GLU A 152 12.88 -10.28 -8.38
C GLU A 152 12.29 -9.06 -9.12
#